data_6b127031fe1bfc915f651de55787909a
#
_entry.id   6b127031fe1bfc915f651de55787909a
#
_cell.length_a   1.000
_cell.length_b   1.000
_cell.length_c   1.000
_cell.angle_alpha   90.00
_cell.angle_beta   90.00
_cell.angle_gamma   90.00
#
_symmetry.space_group_name_H-M   'P 1'
#
loop_
_entity.id
_entity.type
_entity.pdbx_description
1 polymer ?
#
loop_
_entity_poly.entity_id
_entity_poly.type
_entity_poly.pdbx_seq_one_letter_code
_entity_poly.pdbx_strand_id
1 'polypeptide(L)'
;MPNRLQAAKTVIVVVHPWGVDDGQGWKTPQPAGAIFACTPDKNRVMVQHGKVVINPLLKKLRSRVGMVVYSLPGRGDPIRRKLYRSMAYKPSTAEREEARKQLTANLKSFRYQGGDIPKRIELRSSKPAIDYFRQFPGLDASAKYNNQGFRDLPIPVMGSIEVAPNDVVIYDGEGYDALKRFLQHNGIEHVLLCGYHADMCVCSTTAGHENLRRDFNVFLVGDAVQATFPANSSAQYATNQAVSFASLNVLITQASWIIPD
;
A
#
# COMPACT_ATOMS: atom_id res chain seq x y z
N MET A 1 12.83 20.91 18.62
CA MET A 1 12.82 19.86 19.66
C MET A 1 12.29 18.58 19.01
N PRO A 2 12.87 17.42 19.31
CA PRO A 2 12.31 16.15 18.82
C PRO A 2 10.92 15.89 19.44
N ASN A 3 9.97 15.45 18.63
CA ASN A 3 8.67 15.03 19.13
C ASN A 3 8.80 13.68 19.85
N ARG A 4 8.24 13.59 21.05
CA ARG A 4 8.12 12.32 21.78
C ARG A 4 6.69 11.81 21.69
N LEU A 5 6.49 10.71 20.99
CA LEU A 5 5.18 10.08 20.85
C LEU A 5 4.99 9.01 21.91
N GLN A 6 3.78 8.92 22.44
CA GLN A 6 3.40 7.80 23.32
C GLN A 6 3.21 6.55 22.45
N ALA A 7 4.10 5.59 22.58
CA ALA A 7 4.13 4.41 21.72
C ALA A 7 2.80 3.62 21.75
N ALA A 8 2.20 3.42 22.92
CA ALA A 8 0.92 2.72 23.05
C ALA A 8 -0.26 3.45 22.36
N LYS A 9 -0.17 4.76 22.15
CA LYS A 9 -1.16 5.58 21.43
C LYS A 9 -0.81 5.82 19.98
N THR A 10 0.19 5.12 19.46
CA THR A 10 0.69 5.26 18.10
C THR A 10 0.32 4.03 17.28
N VAL A 11 -0.18 4.25 16.06
CA VAL A 11 -0.40 3.22 15.05
C VAL A 11 0.55 3.40 13.87
N ILE A 12 1.07 2.30 13.33
CA ILE A 12 1.71 2.31 12.00
C ILE A 12 0.63 1.95 10.98
N VAL A 13 0.42 2.82 10.01
CA VAL A 13 -0.49 2.57 8.88
C VAL A 13 0.33 2.38 7.61
N VAL A 14 0.25 1.19 7.02
CA VAL A 14 0.89 0.86 5.74
C VAL A 14 -0.17 0.92 4.65
N VAL A 15 -0.11 1.94 3.81
CA VAL A 15 -1.09 2.17 2.76
C VAL A 15 -0.73 1.35 1.53
N HIS A 16 -1.68 0.58 1.02
CA HIS A 16 -1.62 -0.18 -0.24
C HIS A 16 -0.32 -0.97 -0.47
N PRO A 17 0.12 -1.79 0.51
CA PRO A 17 1.34 -2.58 0.39
C PRO A 17 1.07 -3.86 -0.41
N TRP A 18 0.80 -3.72 -1.69
CA TRP A 18 0.58 -4.84 -2.59
C TRP A 18 1.32 -4.62 -3.91
N GLY A 19 1.62 -5.70 -4.60
CA GLY A 19 2.37 -5.66 -5.83
C GLY A 19 2.41 -7.03 -6.51
N VAL A 20 3.28 -7.18 -7.51
CA VAL A 20 3.44 -8.46 -8.23
C VAL A 20 3.90 -9.59 -7.32
N ASP A 21 4.65 -9.28 -6.26
CA ASP A 21 5.02 -10.24 -5.23
C ASP A 21 3.90 -10.36 -4.17
N ASP A 22 2.78 -10.85 -4.60
CA ASP A 22 1.60 -11.13 -3.79
C ASP A 22 1.61 -12.54 -3.16
N GLY A 23 2.78 -13.08 -2.93
CA GLY A 23 3.01 -14.45 -2.46
C GLY A 23 3.17 -15.47 -3.58
N GLN A 24 3.11 -15.05 -4.85
CA GLN A 24 3.31 -15.90 -6.02
C GLN A 24 4.68 -15.64 -6.68
N GLY A 25 5.40 -14.66 -6.21
CA GLY A 25 6.63 -14.18 -6.82
C GLY A 25 6.40 -13.58 -8.20
N TRP A 26 7.47 -13.42 -8.94
CA TRP A 26 7.44 -12.83 -10.29
C TRP A 26 6.75 -13.67 -11.36
N LYS A 27 6.19 -14.80 -11.00
CA LYS A 27 5.32 -15.62 -11.86
C LYS A 27 3.91 -15.08 -11.93
N THR A 28 3.53 -14.19 -11.03
CA THR A 28 2.26 -13.48 -11.08
C THR A 28 2.16 -12.68 -12.38
N PRO A 29 1.02 -12.68 -13.04
CA PRO A 29 0.85 -11.97 -14.30
C PRO A 29 1.24 -10.51 -14.21
N GLN A 30 1.95 -9.99 -15.20
CA GLN A 30 2.41 -8.61 -15.26
C GLN A 30 1.32 -7.56 -15.04
N PRO A 31 0.06 -7.79 -15.43
CA PRO A 31 -1.05 -6.88 -15.14
C PRO A 31 -1.24 -6.55 -13.66
N ALA A 32 -0.79 -7.41 -12.75
CA ALA A 32 -0.83 -7.12 -11.33
C ALA A 32 -0.06 -5.84 -11.00
N GLY A 33 1.12 -5.64 -11.60
CA GLY A 33 1.89 -4.40 -11.47
C GLY A 33 1.22 -3.21 -12.15
N ALA A 34 0.45 -3.43 -13.19
CA ALA A 34 -0.21 -2.38 -13.94
C ALA A 34 -1.39 -1.74 -13.21
N ILE A 35 -2.07 -2.47 -12.32
CA ILE A 35 -3.30 -2.00 -11.68
C ILE A 35 -3.12 -0.69 -10.91
N PHE A 36 -1.94 -0.43 -10.35
CA PHE A 36 -1.67 0.77 -9.58
C PHE A 36 -0.61 1.68 -10.20
N ALA A 37 -0.71 1.90 -11.47
CA ALA A 37 0.21 2.76 -12.22
C ALA A 37 1.68 2.35 -12.03
N CYS A 38 1.94 1.04 -11.92
CA CYS A 38 3.27 0.47 -11.77
C CYS A 38 3.69 -0.28 -13.03
N THR A 39 4.81 0.13 -13.63
CA THR A 39 5.51 -0.70 -14.61
C THR A 39 6.13 -1.91 -13.92
N PRO A 40 6.52 -2.97 -14.64
CA PRO A 40 7.24 -4.11 -14.05
C PRO A 40 8.48 -3.69 -13.25
N ASP A 41 9.23 -2.70 -13.72
CA ASP A 41 10.40 -2.19 -13.01
C ASP A 41 10.03 -1.44 -11.73
N LYS A 42 9.01 -0.59 -11.76
CA LYS A 42 8.50 0.11 -10.58
C LYS A 42 8.01 -0.88 -9.53
N ASN A 43 7.32 -1.92 -9.97
CA ASN A 43 6.83 -2.95 -9.08
C ASN A 43 7.95 -3.73 -8.39
N ARG A 44 9.03 -4.05 -9.09
CA ARG A 44 10.24 -4.64 -8.47
C ARG A 44 10.84 -3.73 -7.39
N VAL A 45 10.94 -2.43 -7.68
CA VAL A 45 11.43 -1.44 -6.72
C VAL A 45 10.53 -1.41 -5.48
N MET A 46 9.21 -1.46 -5.67
CA MET A 46 8.25 -1.48 -4.57
C MET A 46 8.38 -2.75 -3.71
N VAL A 47 8.50 -3.92 -4.32
CA VAL A 47 8.72 -5.20 -3.61
C VAL A 47 10.03 -5.17 -2.83
N GLN A 48 11.10 -4.69 -3.43
CA GLN A 48 12.40 -4.55 -2.77
C GLN A 48 12.31 -3.59 -1.58
N HIS A 49 11.65 -2.45 -1.75
CA HIS A 49 11.42 -1.49 -0.67
C HIS A 49 10.60 -2.09 0.48
N GLY A 50 9.54 -2.83 0.17
CA GLY A 50 8.78 -3.59 1.17
C GLY A 50 9.67 -4.50 2.00
N LYS A 51 10.62 -5.19 1.34
CA LYS A 51 11.55 -6.12 1.99
C LYS A 51 12.62 -5.43 2.84
N VAL A 52 13.24 -4.36 2.33
CA VAL A 52 14.44 -3.77 2.96
C VAL A 52 14.15 -2.55 3.83
N VAL A 53 12.96 -1.94 3.70
CA VAL A 53 12.58 -0.75 4.46
C VAL A 53 11.35 -1.02 5.32
N ILE A 54 10.19 -1.33 4.70
CA ILE A 54 8.92 -1.48 5.43
C ILE A 54 9.01 -2.63 6.44
N ASN A 55 9.45 -3.80 6.02
CA ASN A 55 9.48 -4.98 6.89
C ASN A 55 10.46 -4.82 8.08
N PRO A 56 11.68 -4.29 7.93
CA PRO A 56 12.54 -3.96 9.06
C PRO A 56 11.95 -2.90 10.00
N LEU A 57 11.30 -1.86 9.46
CA LEU A 57 10.60 -0.85 10.26
C LEU A 57 9.52 -1.50 11.14
N LEU A 58 8.68 -2.35 10.54
CA LEU A 58 7.65 -3.08 11.25
C LEU A 58 8.22 -4.01 12.31
N LYS A 59 9.28 -4.74 12.00
CA LYS A 59 9.97 -5.61 12.98
C LYS A 59 10.51 -4.82 14.18
N LYS A 60 11.05 -3.63 13.95
CA LYS A 60 11.59 -2.77 15.01
C LYS A 60 10.50 -2.17 15.89
N LEU A 61 9.36 -1.78 15.31
CA LEU A 61 8.36 -0.96 16.00
C LEU A 61 7.10 -1.72 16.43
N ARG A 62 6.76 -2.85 15.82
CA ARG A 62 5.50 -3.59 16.06
C ARG A 62 5.23 -3.89 17.54
N SER A 63 6.25 -4.27 18.30
CA SER A 63 6.12 -4.56 19.73
C SER A 63 6.06 -3.31 20.62
N ARG A 64 6.36 -2.14 20.07
CA ARG A 64 6.40 -0.86 20.81
C ARG A 64 5.13 -0.05 20.60
N VAL A 65 4.56 -0.06 19.38
CA VAL A 65 3.36 0.71 19.06
C VAL A 65 2.08 -0.01 19.48
N GLY A 66 0.99 0.74 19.57
CA GLY A 66 -0.32 0.19 19.95
C GLY A 66 -0.84 -0.83 18.94
N MET A 67 -0.61 -0.59 17.63
CA MET A 67 -1.01 -1.54 16.57
C MET A 67 -0.31 -1.26 15.24
N VAL A 68 -0.41 -2.23 14.32
CA VAL A 68 -0.07 -2.09 12.90
C VAL A 68 -1.34 -2.32 12.08
N VAL A 69 -1.60 -1.42 11.14
CA VAL A 69 -2.74 -1.48 10.23
C VAL A 69 -2.23 -1.47 8.79
N TYR A 70 -2.75 -2.37 7.96
CA TYR A 70 -2.55 -2.35 6.51
C TYR A 70 -3.85 -1.93 5.86
N SER A 71 -3.80 -0.93 4.99
CA SER A 71 -4.92 -0.55 4.14
C SER A 71 -4.76 -1.21 2.78
N LEU A 72 -5.78 -1.90 2.32
CA LEU A 72 -5.81 -2.51 0.99
C LEU A 72 -6.93 -1.89 0.14
N PRO A 73 -6.75 -1.83 -1.18
CA PRO A 73 -7.76 -1.27 -2.06
C PRO A 73 -9.00 -2.17 -2.15
N GLY A 74 -10.10 -1.56 -2.54
CA GLY A 74 -11.36 -2.26 -2.82
C GLY A 74 -12.14 -2.65 -1.57
N ARG A 75 -12.91 -3.73 -1.69
CA ARG A 75 -13.72 -4.30 -0.60
C ARG A 75 -13.12 -5.61 -0.13
N GLY A 76 -13.31 -5.93 1.15
CA GLY A 76 -12.95 -7.24 1.67
C GLY A 76 -13.76 -8.36 1.00
N ASP A 77 -13.09 -9.28 0.35
CA ASP A 77 -13.67 -10.52 -0.16
C ASP A 77 -13.64 -11.64 0.91
N PRO A 78 -14.38 -12.73 0.71
CA PRO A 78 -14.47 -13.82 1.69
C PRO A 78 -13.12 -14.47 2.01
N ILE A 79 -12.20 -14.55 1.05
CA ILE A 79 -10.88 -15.16 1.23
C ILE A 79 -10.01 -14.24 2.09
N ARG A 80 -9.88 -12.95 1.72
CA ARG A 80 -9.07 -11.99 2.46
C ARG A 80 -9.59 -11.77 3.89
N ARG A 81 -10.92 -11.78 4.09
CA ARG A 81 -11.53 -11.65 5.42
C ARG A 81 -11.17 -12.79 6.37
N LYS A 82 -10.95 -14.00 5.84
CA LYS A 82 -10.46 -15.15 6.62
C LYS A 82 -8.94 -15.20 6.72
N LEU A 83 -8.23 -14.58 5.78
CA LEU A 83 -6.77 -14.54 5.79
C LEU A 83 -6.22 -13.57 6.84
N TYR A 84 -6.88 -12.43 7.04
CA TYR A 84 -6.40 -11.34 7.90
C TYR A 84 -7.37 -11.02 9.04
N ARG A 85 -6.81 -10.54 10.15
CA ARG A 85 -7.60 -9.85 11.17
C ARG A 85 -8.14 -8.55 10.58
N SER A 86 -9.43 -8.30 10.72
CA SER A 86 -10.09 -7.03 10.39
C SER A 86 -10.38 -6.22 11.66
N MET A 87 -11.00 -5.05 11.51
CA MET A 87 -11.47 -4.22 12.62
C MET A 87 -12.50 -4.96 13.50
N ALA A 88 -13.32 -5.84 12.92
CA ALA A 88 -14.42 -6.50 13.60
C ALA A 88 -14.22 -8.01 13.83
N TYR A 89 -13.21 -8.62 13.21
CA TYR A 89 -13.07 -10.08 13.21
C TYR A 89 -11.60 -10.53 13.24
N LYS A 90 -11.32 -11.54 14.06
CA LYS A 90 -10.01 -12.19 14.14
C LYS A 90 -10.16 -13.66 13.72
N PRO A 91 -9.71 -14.06 12.53
CA PRO A 91 -9.81 -15.44 12.08
C PRO A 91 -8.92 -16.37 12.92
N SER A 92 -9.36 -17.61 13.06
CA SER A 92 -8.58 -18.70 13.63
C SER A 92 -7.39 -19.07 12.73
N THR A 93 -6.44 -19.84 13.27
CA THR A 93 -5.32 -20.36 12.49
C THR A 93 -5.79 -21.24 11.32
N ALA A 94 -6.79 -22.10 11.57
CA ALA A 94 -7.34 -22.99 10.56
C ALA A 94 -8.01 -22.21 9.42
N GLU A 95 -8.79 -21.18 9.73
CA GLU A 95 -9.40 -20.31 8.71
C GLU A 95 -8.36 -19.60 7.87
N ARG A 96 -7.28 -19.12 8.47
CA ARG A 96 -6.18 -18.46 7.75
C ARG A 96 -5.46 -19.42 6.80
N GLU A 97 -5.20 -20.65 7.24
CA GLU A 97 -4.56 -21.67 6.42
C GLU A 97 -5.43 -22.04 5.22
N GLU A 98 -6.72 -22.25 5.44
CA GLU A 98 -7.66 -22.54 4.37
C GLU A 98 -7.78 -21.37 3.39
N ALA A 99 -7.92 -20.14 3.88
CA ALA A 99 -7.97 -18.95 3.03
C ALA A 99 -6.69 -18.77 2.22
N ARG A 100 -5.52 -19.09 2.79
CA ARG A 100 -4.25 -19.04 2.07
C ARG A 100 -4.18 -20.07 0.94
N LYS A 101 -4.69 -21.29 1.17
CA LYS A 101 -4.78 -22.32 0.12
C LYS A 101 -5.69 -21.87 -1.01
N GLN A 102 -6.86 -21.33 -0.69
CA GLN A 102 -7.82 -20.83 -1.68
C GLN A 102 -7.25 -19.65 -2.47
N LEU A 103 -6.62 -18.67 -1.81
CA LEU A 103 -5.94 -17.56 -2.47
C LEU A 103 -4.87 -18.06 -3.44
N THR A 104 -4.02 -18.97 -2.98
CA THR A 104 -2.95 -19.54 -3.80
C THR A 104 -3.52 -20.27 -5.01
N ALA A 105 -4.60 -21.04 -4.86
CA ALA A 105 -5.26 -21.73 -5.96
C ALA A 105 -5.83 -20.75 -6.99
N ASN A 106 -6.53 -19.70 -6.53
CA ASN A 106 -7.10 -18.68 -7.41
C ASN A 106 -6.03 -17.94 -8.22
N LEU A 107 -4.95 -17.51 -7.55
CA LEU A 107 -3.86 -16.84 -8.23
C LEU A 107 -3.12 -17.75 -9.22
N LYS A 108 -2.92 -19.01 -8.88
CA LYS A 108 -2.29 -20.01 -9.78
C LYS A 108 -3.14 -20.35 -11.00
N SER A 109 -4.47 -20.36 -10.86
CA SER A 109 -5.38 -20.65 -11.96
C SER A 109 -5.55 -19.49 -12.93
N PHE A 110 -5.29 -18.27 -12.47
CA PHE A 110 -5.40 -17.08 -13.31
C PHE A 110 -4.40 -17.10 -14.46
N ARG A 111 -4.85 -16.72 -15.66
CA ARG A 111 -4.02 -16.56 -16.85
C ARG A 111 -4.33 -15.24 -17.51
N TYR A 112 -3.33 -14.38 -17.61
CA TYR A 112 -3.51 -13.11 -18.31
C TYR A 112 -3.62 -13.33 -19.83
N GLN A 113 -4.64 -12.72 -20.41
CA GLN A 113 -4.92 -12.77 -21.86
C GLN A 113 -5.05 -11.37 -22.47
N GLY A 114 -4.71 -10.34 -21.71
CA GLY A 114 -4.81 -8.95 -22.15
C GLY A 114 -3.67 -8.50 -23.03
N GLY A 115 -3.64 -7.20 -23.33
CA GLY A 115 -2.59 -6.56 -24.14
C GLY A 115 -1.26 -6.43 -23.40
N ASP A 116 -0.19 -6.23 -24.14
CA ASP A 116 1.14 -6.01 -23.60
C ASP A 116 1.21 -4.76 -22.70
N ILE A 117 1.94 -4.88 -21.62
CA ILE A 117 2.19 -3.78 -20.70
C ILE A 117 3.52 -3.13 -21.10
N PRO A 118 3.56 -1.80 -21.28
CA PRO A 118 4.79 -1.12 -21.63
C PRO A 118 5.83 -1.28 -20.51
N LYS A 119 7.06 -1.61 -20.89
CA LYS A 119 8.19 -1.70 -19.94
C LYS A 119 8.62 -0.32 -19.44
N ARG A 120 8.43 0.70 -20.23
CA ARG A 120 8.80 2.09 -19.95
C ARG A 120 7.69 3.03 -20.39
N ILE A 121 7.53 4.13 -19.66
CA ILE A 121 6.62 5.23 -20.00
C ILE A 121 7.47 6.46 -20.24
N GLU A 122 7.28 7.11 -21.40
CA GLU A 122 7.95 8.35 -21.73
C GLU A 122 7.07 9.53 -21.36
N LEU A 123 7.64 10.46 -20.63
CA LEU A 123 6.98 11.70 -20.24
C LEU A 123 7.46 12.83 -21.15
N ARG A 124 6.59 13.29 -22.05
CA ARG A 124 6.94 14.22 -23.14
C ARG A 124 6.29 15.59 -23.01
N SER A 125 5.35 15.77 -22.12
CA SER A 125 4.63 17.03 -21.98
C SER A 125 5.03 17.81 -20.72
N SER A 126 4.57 19.07 -20.68
CA SER A 126 4.64 19.90 -19.46
C SER A 126 3.71 19.40 -18.34
N LYS A 127 2.92 18.36 -18.60
CA LYS A 127 2.01 17.74 -17.63
C LYS A 127 2.36 16.25 -17.46
N PRO A 128 3.52 15.92 -16.90
CA PRO A 128 4.06 14.56 -16.89
C PRO A 128 3.17 13.56 -16.16
N ALA A 129 2.44 13.96 -15.12
CA ALA A 129 1.49 13.08 -14.45
C ALA A 129 0.35 12.66 -15.38
N ILE A 130 -0.18 13.59 -16.21
CA ILE A 130 -1.23 13.28 -17.17
C ILE A 130 -0.70 12.34 -18.25
N ASP A 131 0.51 12.58 -18.74
CA ASP A 131 1.14 11.69 -19.73
C ASP A 131 1.36 10.29 -19.19
N TYR A 132 1.82 10.20 -17.93
CA TYR A 132 1.98 8.93 -17.23
C TYR A 132 0.68 8.15 -17.23
N PHE A 133 -0.41 8.75 -16.73
CA PHE A 133 -1.70 8.07 -16.63
C PHE A 133 -2.33 7.74 -17.98
N ARG A 134 -2.11 8.54 -19.00
CA ARG A 134 -2.58 8.28 -20.38
C ARG A 134 -1.88 7.09 -21.04
N GLN A 135 -0.61 6.91 -20.77
CA GLN A 135 0.19 5.84 -21.36
C GLN A 135 0.11 4.53 -20.59
N PHE A 136 -0.26 4.59 -19.32
CA PHE A 136 -0.21 3.44 -18.44
C PHE A 136 -1.52 2.66 -18.46
N PRO A 137 -1.50 1.42 -18.97
CA PRO A 137 -2.72 0.62 -19.15
C PRO A 137 -3.36 0.16 -17.84
N GLY A 138 -2.65 0.23 -16.72
CA GLY A 138 -3.13 -0.26 -15.42
C GLY A 138 -4.33 0.48 -14.85
N LEU A 139 -4.60 1.69 -15.33
CA LEU A 139 -5.79 2.46 -14.97
C LEU A 139 -6.99 2.16 -15.87
N ASP A 140 -6.77 1.51 -16.99
CA ASP A 140 -7.83 1.09 -17.90
C ASP A 140 -8.47 -0.21 -17.39
N ALA A 141 -9.74 -0.14 -17.00
CA ALA A 141 -10.53 -1.29 -16.57
C ALA A 141 -11.10 -2.11 -17.74
N SER A 142 -10.76 -1.78 -18.98
CA SER A 142 -11.21 -2.50 -20.16
C SER A 142 -10.78 -3.98 -20.15
N ALA A 143 -11.45 -4.80 -20.94
CA ALA A 143 -11.11 -6.21 -21.09
C ALA A 143 -9.66 -6.43 -21.56
N LYS A 144 -9.09 -5.45 -22.29
CA LYS A 144 -7.70 -5.49 -22.75
C LYS A 144 -6.69 -5.63 -21.61
N TYR A 145 -6.95 -4.99 -20.46
CA TYR A 145 -6.03 -4.96 -19.34
C TYR A 145 -6.59 -5.55 -18.05
N ASN A 146 -7.91 -5.65 -17.93
CA ASN A 146 -8.54 -6.28 -16.76
C ASN A 146 -8.61 -7.80 -16.87
N ASN A 147 -8.41 -8.35 -18.05
CA ASN A 147 -8.42 -9.78 -18.29
C ASN A 147 -9.53 -10.55 -17.54
N GLN A 148 -10.77 -10.18 -17.81
CA GLN A 148 -11.93 -10.92 -17.29
C GLN A 148 -11.91 -11.13 -15.78
N GLY A 149 -11.67 -10.08 -15.02
CA GLY A 149 -11.79 -10.14 -13.57
C GLY A 149 -10.47 -10.21 -12.82
N PHE A 150 -9.34 -9.92 -13.47
CA PHE A 150 -8.08 -9.83 -12.74
C PHE A 150 -8.18 -8.87 -11.54
N ARG A 151 -8.88 -7.73 -11.69
CA ARG A 151 -9.08 -6.76 -10.60
C ARG A 151 -9.97 -7.27 -9.48
N ASP A 152 -10.75 -8.32 -9.75
CA ASP A 152 -11.62 -8.96 -8.77
C ASP A 152 -10.91 -10.07 -7.98
N LEU A 153 -9.67 -10.40 -8.35
CA LEU A 153 -8.86 -11.34 -7.60
C LEU A 153 -8.57 -10.81 -6.19
N PRO A 154 -8.58 -11.69 -5.19
CA PRO A 154 -8.26 -11.32 -3.82
C PRO A 154 -6.76 -11.07 -3.67
N ILE A 155 -6.30 -9.85 -4.01
CA ILE A 155 -4.89 -9.46 -3.92
C ILE A 155 -4.49 -9.27 -2.46
N PRO A 156 -3.48 -9.99 -1.96
CA PRO A 156 -3.04 -9.92 -0.57
C PRO A 156 -2.06 -8.75 -0.33
N VAL A 157 -1.67 -8.57 0.92
CA VAL A 157 -0.42 -7.83 1.24
C VAL A 157 0.74 -8.54 0.54
N MET A 158 1.65 -7.77 -0.07
CA MET A 158 2.79 -8.34 -0.81
C MET A 158 3.63 -9.27 0.09
N GLY A 159 4.11 -10.37 -0.47
CA GLY A 159 4.80 -11.43 0.27
C GLY A 159 6.12 -11.00 0.91
N SER A 160 6.72 -9.90 0.45
CA SER A 160 7.91 -9.29 1.06
C SER A 160 7.64 -8.60 2.41
N ILE A 161 6.38 -8.40 2.79
CA ILE A 161 5.98 -7.78 4.06
C ILE A 161 5.30 -8.83 4.94
N GLU A 162 5.83 -8.99 6.15
CA GLU A 162 5.25 -9.89 7.15
C GLU A 162 4.04 -9.26 7.82
N VAL A 163 2.88 -9.92 7.71
CA VAL A 163 1.66 -9.59 8.44
C VAL A 163 1.56 -10.48 9.67
N ALA A 164 1.74 -9.90 10.85
CA ALA A 164 1.63 -10.66 12.10
C ALA A 164 0.15 -10.97 12.44
N PRO A 165 -0.10 -12.02 13.26
CA PRO A 165 -1.46 -12.44 13.58
C PRO A 165 -2.36 -11.39 14.24
N ASN A 166 -1.77 -10.41 14.89
CA ASN A 166 -2.48 -9.31 15.57
C ASN A 166 -2.57 -8.03 14.71
N ASP A 167 -1.84 -7.96 13.61
CA ASP A 167 -1.95 -6.83 12.68
C ASP A 167 -3.34 -6.80 12.08
N VAL A 168 -3.85 -5.60 11.81
CA VAL A 168 -5.20 -5.39 11.27
C VAL A 168 -5.12 -5.03 9.80
N VAL A 169 -5.93 -5.66 8.98
CA VAL A 169 -6.09 -5.28 7.58
C VAL A 169 -7.47 -4.66 7.39
N ILE A 170 -7.50 -3.49 6.78
CA ILE A 170 -8.70 -2.77 6.40
C ILE A 170 -8.79 -2.65 4.88
N TYR A 171 -9.97 -2.40 4.36
CA TYR A 171 -10.21 -2.18 2.93
C TYR A 171 -10.80 -0.80 2.71
N ASP A 172 -10.43 -0.14 1.62
CA ASP A 172 -10.95 1.20 1.31
C ASP A 172 -12.50 1.26 1.29
N GLY A 173 -13.13 0.18 0.89
CA GLY A 173 -14.59 0.07 0.89
C GLY A 173 -15.25 0.03 2.27
N GLU A 174 -14.49 -0.10 3.35
CA GLU A 174 -15.02 0.00 4.73
C GLU A 174 -15.23 1.46 5.16
N GLY A 175 -14.55 2.39 4.51
CA GLY A 175 -14.70 3.83 4.69
C GLY A 175 -13.95 4.40 5.90
N TYR A 176 -13.69 5.71 5.83
CA TYR A 176 -12.91 6.41 6.84
C TYR A 176 -13.57 6.43 8.22
N ASP A 177 -14.88 6.60 8.29
CA ASP A 177 -15.58 6.69 9.58
C ASP A 177 -15.47 5.40 10.41
N ALA A 178 -15.44 4.25 9.74
CA ALA A 178 -15.21 2.96 10.42
C ALA A 178 -13.78 2.88 10.97
N LEU A 179 -12.79 3.25 10.15
CA LEU A 179 -11.39 3.29 10.56
C LEU A 179 -11.18 4.27 11.72
N LYS A 180 -11.71 5.48 11.62
CA LYS A 180 -11.62 6.50 12.66
C LYS A 180 -12.15 5.98 14.00
N ARG A 181 -13.38 5.45 14.02
CA ARG A 181 -13.98 4.89 15.24
C ARG A 181 -13.14 3.76 15.83
N PHE A 182 -12.62 2.88 14.97
CA PHE A 182 -11.75 1.79 15.39
C PHE A 182 -10.46 2.29 16.06
N LEU A 183 -9.77 3.23 15.44
CA LEU A 183 -8.54 3.80 15.99
C LEU A 183 -8.80 4.55 17.30
N GLN A 184 -9.85 5.38 17.37
CA GLN A 184 -10.23 6.10 18.57
C GLN A 184 -10.64 5.16 19.72
N HIS A 185 -11.39 4.10 19.43
CA HIS A 185 -11.76 3.09 20.43
C HIS A 185 -10.52 2.36 21.01
N ASN A 186 -9.45 2.22 20.24
CA ASN A 186 -8.18 1.66 20.69
C ASN A 186 -7.22 2.72 21.29
N GLY A 187 -7.68 3.93 21.55
CA GLY A 187 -6.90 4.99 22.20
C GLY A 187 -5.77 5.56 21.34
N ILE A 188 -5.86 5.44 20.01
CA ILE A 188 -4.84 5.96 19.08
C ILE A 188 -4.98 7.46 18.94
N GLU A 189 -3.86 8.17 19.04
CA GLU A 189 -3.72 9.61 18.86
C GLU A 189 -2.74 9.97 17.72
N HIS A 190 -1.79 9.08 17.45
CA HIS A 190 -0.70 9.31 16.51
C HIS A 190 -0.65 8.24 15.42
N VAL A 191 -0.39 8.66 14.20
CA VAL A 191 -0.27 7.78 13.02
C VAL A 191 1.10 7.94 12.41
N LEU A 192 1.86 6.85 12.31
CA LEU A 192 3.05 6.73 11.48
C LEU A 192 2.60 6.20 10.12
N LEU A 193 2.54 7.08 9.12
CA LEU A 193 2.01 6.77 7.80
C LEU A 193 3.13 6.37 6.84
N CYS A 194 3.01 5.23 6.20
CA CYS A 194 3.96 4.72 5.21
C CYS A 194 3.23 3.95 4.09
N GLY A 195 3.97 3.46 3.10
CA GLY A 195 3.43 2.65 2.00
C GLY A 195 3.44 3.32 0.64
N TYR A 196 2.42 3.09 -0.20
CA TYR A 196 2.44 3.34 -1.64
C TYR A 196 1.13 3.97 -2.15
N HIS A 197 1.15 5.05 -2.96
CA HIS A 197 2.29 5.90 -3.25
C HIS A 197 2.01 7.30 -2.71
N ALA A 198 3.04 8.07 -2.40
CA ALA A 198 2.95 9.40 -1.81
C ALA A 198 2.02 10.37 -2.56
N ASP A 199 2.10 10.33 -3.88
CA ASP A 199 1.36 11.17 -4.80
C ASP A 199 -0.02 10.59 -5.21
N MET A 200 -0.45 9.51 -4.57
CA MET A 200 -1.74 8.84 -4.82
C MET A 200 -2.41 8.39 -3.52
N CYS A 201 -2.28 7.11 -3.20
CA CYS A 201 -3.06 6.44 -2.17
C CYS A 201 -2.65 6.84 -0.75
N VAL A 202 -1.36 7.13 -0.50
CA VAL A 202 -0.89 7.67 0.78
C VAL A 202 -1.49 9.07 1.01
N CYS A 203 -1.76 9.82 -0.06
CA CYS A 203 -2.41 11.13 0.05
C CYS A 203 -3.90 11.00 0.34
N SER A 204 -4.65 10.31 -0.52
CA SER A 204 -6.12 10.40 -0.57
C SER A 204 -6.84 9.07 -0.75
N THR A 205 -6.69 8.15 0.20
CA THR A 205 -7.54 6.96 0.35
C THR A 205 -8.20 6.93 1.71
N THR A 206 -8.91 5.86 2.02
CA THR A 206 -9.55 5.67 3.33
C THR A 206 -8.55 5.86 4.47
N ALA A 207 -7.36 5.27 4.38
CA ALA A 207 -6.29 5.45 5.35
C ALA A 207 -5.21 6.44 4.88
N GLY A 208 -5.55 7.34 3.98
CA GLY A 208 -4.65 8.36 3.46
C GLY A 208 -4.52 9.56 4.38
N HIS A 209 -3.48 10.36 4.13
CA HIS A 209 -3.15 11.55 4.91
C HIS A 209 -4.32 12.54 5.02
N GLU A 210 -5.02 12.83 3.92
CA GLU A 210 -6.12 13.79 3.89
C GLU A 210 -7.26 13.43 4.86
N ASN A 211 -7.54 12.15 5.03
CA ASN A 211 -8.54 11.68 5.97
C ASN A 211 -7.99 11.66 7.40
N LEU A 212 -6.87 10.97 7.61
CA LEU A 212 -6.32 10.73 8.94
C LEU A 212 -5.96 12.03 9.68
N ARG A 213 -5.43 13.04 8.99
CA ARG A 213 -5.04 14.33 9.61
C ARG A 213 -6.20 15.13 10.21
N ARG A 214 -7.44 14.78 9.90
CA ARG A 214 -8.64 15.43 10.46
C ARG A 214 -8.85 15.11 11.93
N ASP A 215 -8.37 13.94 12.34
CA ASP A 215 -8.69 13.38 13.64
C ASP A 215 -7.47 12.88 14.43
N PHE A 216 -6.29 12.77 13.79
CA PHE A 216 -5.07 12.22 14.37
C PHE A 216 -3.85 13.09 14.05
N ASN A 217 -2.81 12.98 14.87
CA ASN A 217 -1.48 13.52 14.55
C ASN A 217 -0.80 12.58 13.57
N VAL A 218 -0.65 12.99 12.32
CA VAL A 218 -0.09 12.15 11.25
C VAL A 218 1.35 12.53 10.96
N PHE A 219 2.23 11.54 10.93
CA PHE A 219 3.65 11.66 10.62
C PHE A 219 4.00 10.74 9.46
N LEU A 220 4.57 11.29 8.40
CA LEU A 220 5.11 10.48 7.31
C LEU A 220 6.45 9.89 7.72
N VAL A 221 6.60 8.58 7.53
CA VAL A 221 7.88 7.90 7.66
C VAL A 221 8.56 7.96 6.29
N GLY A 222 9.41 8.97 6.10
CA GLY A 222 9.90 9.37 4.77
C GLY A 222 10.53 8.26 3.95
N ASP A 223 11.43 7.48 4.54
CA ASP A 223 12.08 6.36 3.83
C ASP A 223 11.12 5.18 3.56
N ALA A 224 10.02 5.13 4.30
CA ALA A 224 9.01 4.07 4.19
C ALA A 224 7.83 4.44 3.27
N VAL A 225 7.94 5.51 2.48
CA VAL A 225 6.95 5.91 1.48
C VAL A 225 7.62 6.02 0.12
N GLN A 226 6.98 5.50 -0.92
CA GLN A 226 7.42 5.67 -2.30
C GLN A 226 6.45 6.52 -3.11
N ALA A 227 6.98 7.27 -4.08
CA ALA A 227 6.19 7.99 -5.06
C ALA A 227 5.97 7.14 -6.32
N THR A 228 4.83 7.34 -6.98
CA THR A 228 4.57 6.74 -8.29
C THR A 228 5.51 7.33 -9.34
N PHE A 229 5.75 8.61 -9.25
CA PHE A 229 6.41 9.41 -10.26
C PHE A 229 7.72 10.04 -9.74
N PRO A 230 8.77 10.11 -10.58
CA PRO A 230 8.96 9.36 -11.82
C PRO A 230 9.22 7.88 -11.56
N ALA A 231 8.71 7.03 -12.46
CA ALA A 231 8.87 5.59 -12.37
C ALA A 231 10.22 5.15 -12.96
N ASN A 232 11.33 5.54 -12.33
CA ASN A 232 12.64 5.04 -12.70
C ASN A 232 13.33 4.35 -11.53
N SER A 233 14.24 3.45 -11.84
CA SER A 233 15.02 2.69 -10.89
C SER A 233 16.36 3.34 -10.53
N SER A 234 16.53 4.64 -10.84
CA SER A 234 17.79 5.34 -10.60
C SER A 234 18.05 5.60 -9.12
N ALA A 235 19.30 5.85 -8.78
CA ALA A 235 19.74 6.26 -7.43
C ALA A 235 19.15 7.61 -6.98
N GLN A 236 18.46 8.32 -7.86
CA GLN A 236 17.74 9.57 -7.55
C GLN A 236 16.39 9.33 -6.87
N TYR A 237 16.18 8.18 -6.33
CA TYR A 237 14.96 7.78 -5.64
C TYR A 237 14.48 8.80 -4.60
N ALA A 238 15.37 9.24 -3.72
CA ALA A 238 15.03 10.22 -2.69
C ALA A 238 14.64 11.59 -3.31
N THR A 239 15.30 12.01 -4.39
CA THR A 239 14.97 13.24 -5.12
C THR A 239 13.59 13.15 -5.76
N ASN A 240 13.28 12.01 -6.38
CA ASN A 240 11.99 11.76 -7.01
C ASN A 240 10.85 11.77 -6.00
N GLN A 241 11.10 11.21 -4.82
CA GLN A 241 10.15 11.23 -3.72
C GLN A 241 9.93 12.65 -3.19
N ALA A 242 11.00 13.42 -3.02
CA ALA A 242 10.93 14.82 -2.60
C ALA A 242 10.15 15.68 -3.60
N VAL A 243 10.35 15.47 -4.91
CA VAL A 243 9.58 16.16 -5.96
C VAL A 243 8.10 15.80 -5.91
N SER A 244 7.76 14.54 -5.70
CA SER A 244 6.37 14.12 -5.53
C SER A 244 5.75 14.72 -4.28
N PHE A 245 6.47 14.77 -3.17
CA PHE A 245 5.99 15.45 -1.97
C PHE A 245 5.85 16.96 -2.19
N ALA A 246 6.77 17.58 -2.91
CA ALA A 246 6.70 19.01 -3.24
C ALA A 246 5.50 19.34 -4.11
N SER A 247 5.12 18.46 -5.03
CA SER A 247 3.93 18.64 -5.87
C SER A 247 2.62 18.51 -5.10
N LEU A 248 2.66 17.92 -3.93
CA LEU A 248 1.49 17.71 -3.06
C LEU A 248 1.35 18.77 -1.97
N ASN A 249 1.74 20.00 -2.20
CA ASN A 249 1.70 21.18 -1.29
C ASN A 249 1.22 20.96 0.17
N VAL A 250 0.25 20.08 0.36
CA VAL A 250 -0.37 19.73 1.63
C VAL A 250 0.57 18.91 2.52
N LEU A 251 1.39 18.04 1.94
CA LEU A 251 2.26 17.15 2.70
C LEU A 251 3.51 17.87 3.23
N ILE A 252 4.04 18.83 2.49
CA ILE A 252 5.26 19.56 2.88
C ILE A 252 5.04 20.43 4.09
N THR A 253 3.86 21.01 4.24
CA THR A 253 3.56 21.91 5.36
C THR A 253 3.13 21.19 6.63
N GLN A 254 2.81 19.91 6.56
CA GLN A 254 2.18 19.15 7.64
C GLN A 254 2.86 17.82 7.99
N ALA A 255 3.88 17.42 7.25
CA ALA A 255 4.63 16.20 7.51
C ALA A 255 5.83 16.48 8.41
N SER A 256 6.04 15.62 9.38
CA SER A 256 7.26 15.59 10.20
C SER A 256 8.03 14.31 9.92
N TRP A 257 9.33 14.44 9.79
CA TRP A 257 10.21 13.28 9.60
C TRP A 257 10.42 12.57 10.92
N ILE A 258 10.41 11.25 10.90
CA ILE A 258 10.71 10.40 12.04
C ILE A 258 12.01 9.67 11.74
N ILE A 259 12.96 9.82 12.63
CA ILE A 259 14.19 9.02 12.63
C ILE A 259 13.99 7.96 13.73
N PRO A 260 13.85 6.68 13.38
CA PRO A 260 13.80 5.63 14.39
C PRO A 260 15.15 5.49 15.06
N ASP A 261 15.20 5.58 16.37
CA ASP A 261 16.40 5.29 17.17
C ASP A 261 16.75 3.79 17.13
#